data_a65d0a1b7c6462757c8989ae2cefb2a6
#
_entry.id   a65d0a1b7c6462757c8989ae2cefb2a6
#
_cell.length_a   1.000
_cell.length_b   1.000
_cell.length_c   1.000
_cell.angle_alpha   90.00
_cell.angle_beta   90.00
_cell.angle_gamma   90.00
#
_symmetry.space_group_name_H-M   'P 1'
#
loop_
_entity.id
_entity.type
_entity.pdbx_description
1 polymer ?
#
loop_
_entity_poly.entity_id
_entity_poly.type
_entity_poly.pdbx_seq_one_letter_code
_entity_poly.pdbx_strand_id
1 'polypeptide(L)'
;MPLITLFSAPKPFTNPHIAMIQRNAITSWTLLPDVEVILLGEETGLAEIAKELGVKHLPAVARNANGTPLISSMFQLARENSNSDLLCIINADMILMPDFVENAKQAAKLKERFVLLQ
;
A
#
# COMPACT_ATOMS: atom_id res chain seq x y z
N MET A 1 -6.88 7.90 -14.82
CA MET A 1 -5.62 7.66 -14.13
C MET A 1 -5.79 7.74 -12.63
N PRO A 2 -5.15 6.85 -11.85
CA PRO A 2 -5.22 7.00 -10.39
C PRO A 2 -4.55 8.29 -9.93
N LEU A 3 -5.14 8.93 -8.95
CA LEU A 3 -4.59 10.13 -8.33
C LEU A 3 -3.61 9.78 -7.22
N ILE A 4 -3.86 8.66 -6.54
CA ILE A 4 -3.11 8.25 -5.36
C ILE A 4 -2.68 6.80 -5.53
N THR A 5 -1.41 6.50 -5.21
CA THR A 5 -0.93 5.13 -5.08
C THR A 5 -0.69 4.83 -3.60
N LEU A 6 -1.44 3.87 -3.08
CA LEU A 6 -1.22 3.34 -1.74
C LEU A 6 -0.31 2.13 -1.84
N PHE A 7 0.75 2.10 -1.05
CA PHE A 7 1.64 0.95 -1.06
C PHE A 7 1.98 0.53 0.37
N SER A 8 2.13 -0.78 0.53
CA SER A 8 2.33 -1.38 1.83
C SER A 8 3.15 -2.66 1.71
N ALA A 9 3.85 -3.00 2.79
CA ALA A 9 4.55 -4.28 2.92
C ALA A 9 3.87 -5.05 4.05
N PRO A 10 2.83 -5.86 3.74
CA PRO A 10 2.08 -6.58 4.76
C PRO A 10 2.92 -7.64 5.48
N LYS A 11 2.45 -8.05 6.66
CA LYS A 11 3.00 -9.20 7.37
C LYS A 11 2.54 -10.49 6.68
N PRO A 12 3.21 -11.63 6.94
CA PRO A 12 2.74 -12.91 6.39
C PRO A 12 1.29 -13.19 6.76
N PHE A 13 0.57 -13.87 5.87
CA PHE A 13 -0.83 -14.21 6.06
C PHE A 13 -0.99 -15.60 6.69
N THR A 14 -0.09 -15.95 7.61
CA THR A 14 -0.07 -17.25 8.27
C THR A 14 -0.87 -17.29 9.56
N ASN A 15 -1.01 -16.16 10.25
CA ASN A 15 -1.87 -16.06 11.42
C ASN A 15 -3.27 -15.67 10.97
N PRO A 16 -4.32 -16.47 11.27
CA PRO A 16 -5.67 -16.19 10.77
C PRO A 16 -6.21 -14.81 11.17
N HIS A 17 -5.89 -14.36 12.39
CA HIS A 17 -6.35 -13.07 12.87
C HIS A 17 -5.67 -11.92 12.11
N ILE A 18 -4.35 -12.00 11.96
CA ILE A 18 -3.60 -10.98 11.22
C ILE A 18 -4.00 -11.00 9.75
N ALA A 19 -4.19 -12.19 9.17
CA ALA A 19 -4.63 -12.33 7.78
C ALA A 19 -5.98 -11.63 7.56
N MET A 20 -6.91 -11.81 8.48
CA MET A 20 -8.23 -11.19 8.38
C MET A 20 -8.14 -9.67 8.47
N ILE A 21 -7.35 -9.15 9.41
CA ILE A 21 -7.18 -7.70 9.59
C ILE A 21 -6.58 -7.08 8.33
N GLN A 22 -5.53 -7.68 7.80
CA GLN A 22 -4.86 -7.16 6.61
C GLN A 22 -5.75 -7.25 5.37
N ARG A 23 -6.47 -8.35 5.22
CA ARG A 23 -7.40 -8.52 4.10
C ARG A 23 -8.50 -7.44 4.15
N ASN A 24 -9.06 -7.19 5.33
CA ASN A 24 -10.10 -6.17 5.49
C ASN A 24 -9.56 -4.78 5.17
N ALA A 25 -8.36 -4.46 5.65
CA ALA A 25 -7.74 -3.17 5.38
C ALA A 25 -7.51 -2.96 3.88
N ILE A 26 -6.85 -3.93 3.23
CA ILE A 26 -6.54 -3.83 1.81
C ILE A 26 -7.82 -3.76 0.98
N THR A 27 -8.84 -4.53 1.34
CA THR A 27 -10.13 -4.47 0.66
C THR A 27 -10.73 -3.06 0.75
N SER A 28 -10.63 -2.41 1.91
CA SER A 28 -11.15 -1.04 2.06
C SER A 28 -10.44 -0.07 1.12
N TRP A 29 -9.14 -0.26 0.88
CA TRP A 29 -8.40 0.59 -0.05
C TRP A 29 -8.86 0.41 -1.49
N THR A 30 -9.20 -0.83 -1.88
CA THR A 30 -9.64 -1.11 -3.26
C THR A 30 -11.00 -0.50 -3.58
N LEU A 31 -11.76 -0.11 -2.56
CA LEU A 31 -13.07 0.51 -2.74
C LEU A 31 -12.99 2.03 -2.92
N LEU A 32 -11.82 2.61 -2.76
CA LEU A 32 -11.64 4.06 -2.87
C LEU A 32 -11.51 4.47 -4.34
N PRO A 33 -12.14 5.60 -4.74
CA PRO A 33 -11.99 6.11 -6.10
C PRO A 33 -10.59 6.69 -6.31
N ASP A 34 -10.09 6.61 -7.53
CA ASP A 34 -8.82 7.22 -7.94
C ASP A 34 -7.61 6.73 -7.15
N VAL A 35 -7.66 5.50 -6.64
CA VAL A 35 -6.60 4.90 -5.84
C VAL A 35 -6.09 3.63 -6.52
N GLU A 36 -4.76 3.54 -6.64
CA GLU A 36 -4.08 2.32 -7.05
C GLU A 36 -3.41 1.73 -5.81
N VAL A 37 -3.45 0.40 -5.67
CA VAL A 37 -2.85 -0.30 -4.52
C VAL A 37 -1.70 -1.16 -4.99
N ILE A 38 -0.56 -1.05 -4.31
CA ILE A 38 0.62 -1.87 -4.56
C ILE A 38 1.02 -2.57 -3.27
N LEU A 39 1.15 -3.89 -3.31
CA LEU A 39 1.62 -4.68 -2.19
C LEU A 39 3.06 -5.13 -2.47
N LEU A 40 3.93 -4.95 -1.48
CA LEU A 40 5.37 -5.16 -1.64
C LEU A 40 5.85 -6.30 -0.75
N GLY A 41 6.71 -7.15 -1.28
CA GLY A 41 7.36 -8.21 -0.52
C GLY A 41 7.00 -9.61 -0.99
N GLU A 42 7.58 -10.59 -0.30
CA GLU A 42 7.41 -12.01 -0.64
C GLU A 42 6.81 -12.80 0.52
N GLU A 43 6.09 -12.12 1.41
CA GLU A 43 5.53 -12.79 2.59
C GLU A 43 4.53 -13.86 2.19
N THR A 44 4.45 -14.92 3.02
CA THR A 44 3.55 -16.04 2.76
C THR A 44 2.10 -15.58 2.61
N GLY A 45 1.45 -15.98 1.52
CA GLY A 45 0.05 -15.63 1.23
C GLY A 45 -0.15 -14.31 0.53
N LEU A 46 0.91 -13.50 0.40
CA LEU A 46 0.78 -12.16 -0.18
C LEU A 46 0.42 -12.21 -1.66
N ALA A 47 1.10 -13.06 -2.45
CA ALA A 47 0.83 -13.15 -3.87
C ALA A 47 -0.62 -13.58 -4.15
N GLU A 48 -1.13 -14.53 -3.37
CA GLU A 48 -2.49 -15.03 -3.51
C GLU A 48 -3.52 -13.93 -3.19
N ILE A 49 -3.30 -13.18 -2.12
CA ILE A 49 -4.19 -12.08 -1.74
C ILE A 49 -4.18 -10.99 -2.79
N ALA A 50 -3.00 -10.63 -3.31
CA ALA A 50 -2.89 -9.59 -4.34
C ALA A 50 -3.67 -10.00 -5.59
N LYS A 51 -3.57 -11.27 -5.99
CA LYS A 51 -4.30 -11.77 -7.15
C LYS A 51 -5.81 -11.78 -6.89
N GLU A 52 -6.22 -12.23 -5.70
CA GLU A 52 -7.63 -12.29 -5.35
C GLU A 52 -8.28 -10.91 -5.33
N LEU A 53 -7.58 -9.91 -4.78
CA LEU A 53 -8.12 -8.56 -4.66
C LEU A 53 -7.85 -7.70 -5.89
N GLY A 54 -7.11 -8.23 -6.87
CA GLY A 54 -6.84 -7.51 -8.12
C GLY A 54 -5.91 -6.33 -7.96
N VAL A 55 -4.97 -6.40 -7.02
CA VAL A 55 -4.02 -5.32 -6.78
C VAL A 55 -2.63 -5.70 -7.28
N LYS A 56 -1.78 -4.70 -7.53
CA LYS A 56 -0.44 -4.92 -8.01
C LYS A 56 0.45 -5.50 -6.91
N HIS A 57 1.31 -6.45 -7.26
CA HIS A 57 2.23 -7.08 -6.33
C HIS A 57 3.66 -7.00 -6.87
N LEU A 58 4.56 -6.46 -6.06
CA LEU A 58 5.97 -6.32 -6.40
C LEU A 58 6.81 -7.02 -5.32
N PRO A 59 7.35 -8.21 -5.60
CA PRO A 59 8.06 -8.98 -4.57
C PRO A 59 9.45 -8.47 -4.24
N ALA A 60 10.10 -7.76 -5.15
CA ALA A 60 11.53 -7.45 -5.06
C ALA A 60 11.84 -6.17 -4.29
N VAL A 61 11.37 -6.07 -3.03
CA VAL A 61 11.69 -4.92 -2.18
C VAL A 61 12.98 -5.17 -1.41
N ALA A 62 13.86 -4.16 -1.34
CA ALA A 62 15.11 -4.27 -0.57
C ALA A 62 14.82 -4.27 0.93
N ARG A 63 15.58 -5.06 1.68
CA ARG A 63 15.38 -5.24 3.12
C ARG A 63 16.68 -4.96 3.88
N ASN A 64 16.53 -4.57 5.15
CA ASN A 64 17.70 -4.39 6.02
C ASN A 64 18.17 -5.74 6.58
N ALA A 65 19.19 -5.72 7.45
CA ALA A 65 19.76 -6.94 8.02
C ALA A 65 18.76 -7.74 8.84
N ASN A 66 17.72 -7.11 9.36
CA ASN A 66 16.67 -7.78 10.15
C ASN A 66 15.51 -8.27 9.28
N GLY A 67 15.61 -8.14 7.96
CA GLY A 67 14.56 -8.57 7.06
C GLY A 67 13.41 -7.58 6.92
N THR A 68 13.53 -6.38 7.47
CA THR A 68 12.50 -5.34 7.36
C THR A 68 12.63 -4.61 6.02
N PRO A 69 11.55 -4.44 5.26
CA PRO A 69 11.61 -3.70 4.01
C PRO A 69 12.07 -2.26 4.23
N LEU A 70 12.94 -1.79 3.34
CA LEU A 70 13.44 -0.42 3.40
C LEU A 70 12.42 0.55 2.80
N ILE A 71 12.09 1.60 3.53
CA ILE A 71 11.11 2.60 3.08
C ILE A 71 11.56 3.24 1.76
N SER A 72 12.85 3.52 1.62
CA SER A 72 13.38 4.10 0.38
C SER A 72 13.14 3.19 -0.83
N SER A 73 13.32 1.87 -0.65
CA SER A 73 13.04 0.91 -1.72
C SER A 73 11.56 0.86 -2.05
N MET A 74 10.70 0.93 -1.03
CA MET A 74 9.25 0.92 -1.22
C MET A 74 8.80 2.12 -2.06
N PHE A 75 9.28 3.33 -1.73
CA PHE A 75 8.95 4.53 -2.50
C PHE A 75 9.47 4.45 -3.92
N GLN A 76 10.69 3.95 -4.11
CA GLN A 76 11.26 3.81 -5.43
C GLN A 76 10.42 2.86 -6.30
N LEU A 77 10.08 1.69 -5.77
CA LEU A 77 9.27 0.72 -6.49
C LEU A 77 7.89 1.27 -6.82
N ALA A 78 7.27 1.99 -5.88
CA ALA A 78 5.96 2.59 -6.12
C ALA A 78 6.04 3.64 -7.23
N ARG A 79 7.08 4.47 -7.24
CA ARG A 79 7.25 5.50 -8.27
C ARG A 79 7.52 4.87 -9.64
N GLU A 80 8.33 3.83 -9.69
CA GLU A 80 8.66 3.16 -10.95
C GLU A 80 7.47 2.42 -11.57
N ASN A 81 6.50 2.05 -10.75
CA ASN A 81 5.38 1.22 -11.16
C ASN A 81 4.02 1.93 -11.11
N SER A 82 4.03 3.25 -10.96
CA SER A 82 2.79 4.03 -10.96
C SER A 82 3.05 5.43 -11.50
N ASN A 83 1.95 6.08 -11.96
CA ASN A 83 2.00 7.45 -12.47
C ASN A 83 1.14 8.40 -11.65
N SER A 84 0.78 7.99 -10.44
CA SER A 84 -0.06 8.82 -9.57
C SER A 84 0.68 10.07 -9.09
N ASP A 85 -0.06 11.14 -8.86
CA ASP A 85 0.52 12.37 -8.32
C ASP A 85 0.97 12.21 -6.88
N LEU A 86 0.30 11.35 -6.11
CA LEU A 86 0.60 11.13 -4.71
C LEU A 86 1.00 9.68 -4.46
N LEU A 87 2.04 9.50 -3.65
CA LEU A 87 2.44 8.19 -3.14
C LEU A 87 2.21 8.19 -1.64
N CYS A 88 1.45 7.20 -1.16
CA CYS A 88 1.14 7.07 0.27
C CYS A 88 1.58 5.70 0.76
N ILE A 89 2.50 5.68 1.72
CA ILE A 89 2.85 4.45 2.42
C ILE A 89 1.87 4.25 3.58
N ILE A 90 1.38 3.03 3.75
CA ILE A 90 0.35 2.75 4.75
C ILE A 90 0.60 1.38 5.37
N ASN A 91 0.30 1.25 6.66
CA ASN A 91 0.35 -0.04 7.33
C ASN A 91 -0.84 -0.91 6.89
N ALA A 92 -0.59 -2.20 6.73
CA ALA A 92 -1.59 -3.11 6.17
C ALA A 92 -2.74 -3.46 7.13
N ASP A 93 -2.79 -2.84 8.29
CA ASP A 93 -3.87 -3.01 9.27
C ASP A 93 -4.77 -1.78 9.37
N MET A 94 -4.58 -0.78 8.51
CA MET A 94 -5.38 0.47 8.55
C MET A 94 -6.52 0.44 7.54
N ILE A 95 -7.74 0.47 8.04
CA ILE A 95 -8.93 0.59 7.21
C ILE A 95 -9.12 2.07 6.85
N LEU A 96 -9.34 2.34 5.56
CA LEU A 96 -9.53 3.70 5.08
C LEU A 96 -11.00 3.94 4.71
N MET A 97 -11.48 5.13 5.08
CA MET A 97 -12.83 5.57 4.77
C MET A 97 -12.82 6.47 3.53
N PRO A 98 -13.97 6.68 2.87
CA PRO A 98 -14.01 7.47 1.63
C PRO A 98 -13.44 8.88 1.74
N ASP A 99 -13.48 9.51 2.91
CA ASP A 99 -12.94 10.86 3.10
C ASP A 99 -11.42 10.91 3.03
N PHE A 100 -10.73 9.74 3.08
CA PHE A 100 -9.28 9.68 2.93
C PHE A 100 -8.83 10.37 1.63
N VAL A 101 -9.49 10.09 0.51
CA VAL A 101 -9.10 10.65 -0.79
C VAL A 101 -9.18 12.17 -0.77
N GLU A 102 -10.25 12.71 -0.19
CA GLU A 102 -10.43 14.16 -0.09
C GLU A 102 -9.36 14.79 0.78
N ASN A 103 -9.05 14.17 1.92
CA ASN A 103 -8.01 14.66 2.81
C ASN A 103 -6.62 14.60 2.15
N ALA A 104 -6.35 13.57 1.36
CA ALA A 104 -5.09 13.45 0.64
C ALA A 104 -4.96 14.55 -0.43
N LYS A 105 -6.06 14.88 -1.11
CA LYS A 105 -6.08 15.97 -2.08
C LYS A 105 -5.75 17.31 -1.43
N GLN A 106 -6.26 17.54 -0.21
CA GLN A 106 -5.95 18.76 0.54
C GLN A 106 -4.47 18.79 0.90
N ALA A 107 -3.90 17.69 1.35
CA ALA A 107 -2.49 17.61 1.69
C ALA A 107 -1.61 17.90 0.48
N ALA A 108 -2.00 17.44 -0.71
CA ALA A 108 -1.24 17.66 -1.95
C ALA A 108 -1.13 19.15 -2.27
N LYS A 109 -2.13 19.95 -1.92
CA LYS A 109 -2.11 21.38 -2.16
C LYS A 109 -1.05 22.10 -1.33
N LEU A 110 -0.51 21.44 -0.31
CA LEU A 110 0.55 21.97 0.53
C LEU A 110 1.94 21.62 0.01
N LYS A 111 2.03 21.19 -1.26
CA LYS A 111 3.27 20.87 -1.97
C LYS A 111 3.94 19.57 -1.52
N GLU A 112 3.25 18.76 -0.73
CA GLU A 112 3.76 17.45 -0.38
C GLU A 112 3.46 16.47 -1.50
N ARG A 113 4.45 15.66 -1.87
CA ARG A 113 4.32 14.67 -2.93
C ARG A 113 4.03 13.28 -2.39
N PHE A 114 4.11 13.10 -1.09
CA PHE A 114 3.84 11.82 -0.45
C PHE A 114 3.34 12.05 0.96
N VAL A 115 2.60 11.05 1.46
CA VAL A 115 2.04 11.08 2.82
C VAL A 115 2.38 9.76 3.48
N LEU A 116 2.86 9.84 4.73
CA LEU A 116 3.13 8.66 5.55
C LEU A 116 1.97 8.46 6.52
N LEU A 117 1.32 7.29 6.43
CA LEU A 117 0.19 6.93 7.29
C LEU A 117 0.59 5.77 8.19
N GLN A 118 0.33 5.91 9.46
CA GLN A 118 0.67 4.88 10.45
C GLN A 118 -0.55 4.47 11.26
#